data_ebedf203f297a85916dcf563f6e44baa
#
_entry.id   ebedf203f297a85916dcf563f6e44baa
#
_cell.length_a   1.000
_cell.length_b   1.000
_cell.length_c   1.000
_cell.angle_alpha   90.00
_cell.angle_beta   90.00
_cell.angle_gamma   90.00
#
_symmetry.space_group_name_H-M   'P 1'
#
loop_
_entity.id
_entity.type
_entity.pdbx_description
1 polymer ?
#
loop_
_entity_poly.entity_id
_entity_poly.type
_entity_poly.pdbx_seq_one_letter_code
_entity_poly.pdbx_strand_id
1 'polypeptide(L)'
;SMINGFLDILNRSLFGGYGGLKKSDVKKELRRSKFSEFLPYIAYDDETCVYTLNEDSDGFLWECSPHVFSSPETFSIIHSIYQTAFPKNTVIQYILYADPTIDPILSNYQKMNKEGEPLIAEAKRRISEFLKRGTLGIEKMQDIPIRNFRLFFAVKFVRKEVKKERFDLKRCYTAIEEILSSAKLSPRPFNPSKLLDLLRRILNPAWDEGQSSFCYDDEIPIKKQIIQADTVIQKEHKEIQISSDHQTRYLRCITPKLPAKNLDTIKMNELFGGYMGTSDDATQYISPFLFCVNVVVQNLSGYLNTNNWIVKTQRSVGAGAKLLNKKKAEFSKAVSDLNEKKPYVRMIPTLWMWDNDSYKLEICVQRAIGRWNKAGFTMQRDAGILQILLISSLPFGLFTEGKNIENLDRDFIVPTQTAASIFPSQIDFKGNESPCMLLVGRKGQLVSIDQFTKYTNNMNGFVIATSGAGKS
;
A
#
# COMPACT_ATOMS: atom_id res chain seq x y z
N SER A 1 -21.83 15.17 -12.94
CA SER A 1 -22.19 16.52 -12.42
C SER A 1 -22.42 16.53 -10.91
N MET A 2 -23.09 15.52 -10.32
CA MET A 2 -23.28 15.42 -8.85
C MET A 2 -21.98 15.12 -8.09
N ILE A 3 -21.10 14.31 -8.67
CA ILE A 3 -19.82 13.93 -8.07
C ILE A 3 -18.84 15.10 -8.03
N ASN A 4 -18.78 15.90 -9.09
CA ASN A 4 -17.97 17.12 -9.11
C ASN A 4 -18.47 18.15 -8.09
N GLY A 5 -19.80 18.28 -7.92
CA GLY A 5 -20.38 19.10 -6.88
C GLY A 5 -20.03 18.61 -5.47
N PHE A 6 -19.99 17.29 -5.25
CA PHE A 6 -19.65 16.69 -3.97
C PHE A 6 -18.16 16.80 -3.63
N LEU A 7 -17.28 16.60 -4.61
CA LEU A 7 -15.83 16.81 -4.46
C LEU A 7 -15.50 18.29 -4.24
N ASP A 8 -16.21 19.18 -4.90
CA ASP A 8 -16.15 20.63 -4.66
C ASP A 8 -16.62 21.00 -3.25
N ILE A 9 -17.63 20.29 -2.74
CA ILE A 9 -18.15 20.39 -1.38
C ILE A 9 -17.11 19.84 -0.38
N LEU A 10 -16.50 18.68 -0.64
CA LEU A 10 -15.39 18.12 0.14
C LEU A 10 -14.19 19.08 0.17
N ASN A 11 -13.81 19.61 -0.99
CA ASN A 11 -12.72 20.56 -1.12
C ASN A 11 -12.99 21.91 -0.40
N ARG A 12 -14.24 22.38 -0.45
CA ARG A 12 -14.60 23.68 0.16
C ARG A 12 -14.90 23.60 1.66
N SER A 13 -15.36 22.47 2.16
CA SER A 13 -15.96 22.40 3.49
C SER A 13 -15.21 21.60 4.53
N LEU A 14 -14.50 20.56 4.16
CA LEU A 14 -13.60 19.89 5.10
C LEU A 14 -12.45 20.81 5.54
N PHE A 15 -12.19 21.85 4.76
CA PHE A 15 -10.88 22.46 4.72
C PHE A 15 -10.87 24.01 4.73
N GLY A 16 -11.99 24.63 5.08
CA GLY A 16 -12.00 26.05 5.46
C GLY A 16 -11.67 27.06 4.34
N GLY A 17 -12.01 26.75 3.11
CA GLY A 17 -11.98 27.71 2.02
C GLY A 17 -13.30 28.47 1.92
N TYR A 18 -13.24 29.76 1.76
CA TYR A 18 -14.30 30.76 1.59
C TYR A 18 -15.70 30.23 1.22
N GLY A 19 -16.67 30.36 2.14
CA GLY A 19 -18.09 30.13 1.87
C GLY A 19 -18.57 28.69 1.84
N GLY A 20 -17.82 27.73 2.37
CA GLY A 20 -18.14 26.31 2.34
C GLY A 20 -19.12 25.86 3.44
N LEU A 21 -19.73 24.71 3.21
CA LEU A 21 -20.57 23.98 4.15
C LEU A 21 -19.84 23.74 5.48
N LYS A 22 -20.57 23.77 6.59
CA LYS A 22 -19.99 23.48 7.92
C LYS A 22 -19.51 22.03 7.97
N LYS A 23 -18.47 21.74 8.77
CA LYS A 23 -17.97 20.37 9.05
C LYS A 23 -19.09 19.35 9.34
N SER A 24 -20.18 19.82 9.97
CA SER A 24 -21.40 19.05 10.24
C SER A 24 -22.11 18.59 8.97
N ASP A 25 -22.18 19.45 7.95
CA ASP A 25 -22.96 19.21 6.73
C ASP A 25 -22.21 18.22 5.82
N VAL A 26 -20.88 18.32 5.79
CA VAL A 26 -20.03 17.34 5.11
C VAL A 26 -20.11 15.97 5.78
N LYS A 27 -20.06 15.90 7.12
CA LYS A 27 -20.28 14.64 7.83
C LYS A 27 -21.65 14.03 7.53
N LYS A 28 -22.68 14.87 7.34
CA LYS A 28 -24.04 14.43 7.02
C LYS A 28 -24.11 13.89 5.58
N GLU A 29 -23.43 14.56 4.64
CA GLU A 29 -23.36 14.14 3.24
C GLU A 29 -22.54 12.86 3.06
N LEU A 30 -21.38 12.76 3.72
CA LEU A 30 -20.56 11.54 3.79
C LEU A 30 -21.32 10.33 4.36
N ARG A 31 -22.32 10.55 5.20
CA ARG A 31 -23.19 9.49 5.73
C ARG A 31 -24.30 9.08 4.77
N ARG A 32 -24.70 9.97 3.85
CA ARG A 32 -25.81 9.73 2.92
C ARG A 32 -25.37 9.09 1.61
N SER A 33 -24.16 9.38 1.17
CA SER A 33 -23.64 8.87 -0.10
C SER A 33 -23.07 7.45 0.06
N LYS A 34 -23.30 6.60 -0.94
CA LYS A 34 -22.72 5.25 -0.98
C LYS A 34 -21.20 5.31 -1.02
N PHE A 35 -20.52 4.45 -0.29
CA PHE A 35 -19.05 4.41 -0.25
C PHE A 35 -18.43 4.25 -1.65
N SER A 36 -19.06 3.46 -2.53
CA SER A 36 -18.60 3.26 -3.92
C SER A 36 -18.51 4.55 -4.76
N GLU A 37 -19.28 5.59 -4.41
CA GLU A 37 -19.25 6.86 -5.13
C GLU A 37 -17.94 7.63 -4.92
N PHE A 38 -17.27 7.38 -3.78
CA PHE A 38 -15.99 8.00 -3.45
C PHE A 38 -14.78 7.29 -4.07
N LEU A 39 -14.98 6.09 -4.62
CA LEU A 39 -13.91 5.36 -5.27
C LEU A 39 -13.58 5.99 -6.64
N PRO A 40 -12.30 6.08 -7.02
CA PRO A 40 -11.90 6.85 -8.19
C PRO A 40 -12.11 6.14 -9.53
N TYR A 41 -12.40 4.86 -9.58
CA TYR A 41 -12.31 4.00 -10.76
C TYR A 41 -13.49 4.15 -11.69
N ILE A 42 -13.26 4.51 -12.95
CA ILE A 42 -14.31 4.63 -13.97
C ILE A 42 -14.16 3.56 -15.03
N ALA A 43 -13.08 3.59 -15.81
CA ALA A 43 -12.86 2.71 -16.96
C ALA A 43 -11.38 2.35 -17.09
N TYR A 44 -11.08 1.44 -17.99
CA TYR A 44 -9.73 1.03 -18.35
C TYR A 44 -9.60 0.85 -19.84
N ASP A 45 -8.48 1.26 -20.36
CA ASP A 45 -8.12 1.06 -21.77
C ASP A 45 -7.02 -0.02 -21.85
N ASP A 46 -7.37 -1.16 -22.42
CA ASP A 46 -6.48 -2.31 -22.56
C ASP A 46 -5.29 -2.05 -23.50
N GLU A 47 -5.45 -1.18 -24.52
CA GLU A 47 -4.38 -0.89 -25.47
C GLU A 47 -3.27 -0.04 -24.87
N THR A 48 -3.65 0.92 -24.03
CA THR A 48 -2.71 1.86 -23.40
C THR A 48 -2.41 1.54 -21.93
N CYS A 49 -3.07 0.55 -21.36
CA CYS A 49 -3.00 0.19 -19.94
C CYS A 49 -3.35 1.36 -18.99
N VAL A 50 -4.23 2.26 -19.43
CA VAL A 50 -4.61 3.48 -18.69
C VAL A 50 -5.93 3.30 -17.98
N TYR A 51 -5.94 3.56 -16.67
CA TYR A 51 -7.18 3.77 -15.91
C TYR A 51 -7.68 5.19 -16.08
N THR A 52 -8.94 5.32 -16.48
CA THR A 52 -9.69 6.58 -16.40
C THR A 52 -10.29 6.69 -15.00
N LEU A 53 -10.00 7.79 -14.33
CA LEU A 53 -10.36 8.02 -12.93
C LEU A 53 -11.29 9.21 -12.79
N ASN A 54 -11.94 9.32 -11.63
CA ASN A 54 -12.65 10.54 -11.23
C ASN A 54 -11.69 11.75 -11.23
N GLU A 55 -12.24 12.96 -11.14
CA GLU A 55 -11.49 14.22 -11.07
C GLU A 55 -10.62 14.51 -12.29
N ASP A 56 -11.07 14.08 -13.46
CA ASP A 56 -10.34 14.31 -14.70
C ASP A 56 -8.87 13.85 -14.61
N SER A 57 -8.70 12.65 -14.05
CA SER A 57 -7.40 12.02 -13.82
C SER A 57 -7.27 10.70 -14.59
N ASP A 58 -6.03 10.34 -14.86
CA ASP A 58 -5.63 9.06 -15.45
C ASP A 58 -4.55 8.39 -14.60
N GLY A 59 -4.40 7.07 -14.72
CA GLY A 59 -3.40 6.37 -13.93
C GLY A 59 -2.91 5.06 -14.53
N PHE A 60 -1.72 4.65 -14.09
CA PHE A 60 -1.11 3.37 -14.38
C PHE A 60 -0.94 2.56 -13.10
N LEU A 61 -1.14 1.26 -13.18
CA LEU A 61 -1.00 0.34 -12.05
C LEU A 61 -0.28 -0.93 -12.47
N TRP A 62 0.77 -1.27 -11.72
CA TRP A 62 1.51 -2.52 -11.86
C TRP A 62 1.49 -3.30 -10.56
N GLU A 63 1.41 -4.62 -10.66
CA GLU A 63 1.81 -5.53 -9.60
C GLU A 63 3.28 -5.90 -9.79
N CYS A 64 4.07 -5.73 -8.73
CA CYS A 64 5.50 -5.97 -8.71
C CYS A 64 5.84 -7.17 -7.82
N SER A 65 6.99 -7.79 -8.08
CA SER A 65 7.52 -8.85 -7.22
C SER A 65 8.54 -8.25 -6.24
N PRO A 66 8.28 -8.26 -4.93
CA PRO A 66 9.24 -7.77 -3.96
C PRO A 66 10.49 -8.67 -3.91
N HIS A 67 11.61 -8.10 -3.49
CA HIS A 67 12.88 -8.80 -3.36
C HIS A 67 13.00 -9.52 -2.02
N VAL A 68 13.86 -10.53 -1.98
CA VAL A 68 14.39 -11.07 -0.72
C VAL A 68 15.42 -10.11 -0.12
N PHE A 69 16.23 -9.52 -0.99
CA PHE A 69 17.28 -8.57 -0.62
C PHE A 69 17.33 -7.41 -1.63
N SER A 70 17.35 -6.19 -1.11
CA SER A 70 17.54 -4.97 -1.91
C SER A 70 18.91 -4.37 -1.63
N SER A 71 19.67 -4.14 -2.70
CA SER A 71 20.98 -3.49 -2.64
C SER A 71 20.86 -1.97 -2.68
N PRO A 72 21.92 -1.23 -2.32
CA PRO A 72 21.99 0.22 -2.55
C PRO A 72 21.80 0.61 -4.02
N GLU A 73 22.17 -0.26 -4.95
CA GLU A 73 21.96 -0.06 -6.38
C GLU A 73 20.46 -0.13 -6.73
N THR A 74 19.73 -1.09 -6.18
CA THR A 74 18.26 -1.18 -6.32
C THR A 74 17.59 0.12 -5.86
N PHE A 75 18.03 0.66 -4.72
CA PHE A 75 17.54 1.93 -4.21
C PHE A 75 17.82 3.09 -5.19
N SER A 76 19.03 3.16 -5.74
CA SER A 76 19.42 4.18 -6.70
C SER A 76 18.58 4.13 -7.97
N ILE A 77 18.26 2.92 -8.47
CA ILE A 77 17.39 2.72 -9.62
C ILE A 77 15.97 3.19 -9.31
N ILE A 78 15.39 2.81 -8.16
CA ILE A 78 14.06 3.26 -7.75
C ILE A 78 14.02 4.79 -7.59
N HIS A 79 15.07 5.39 -7.01
CA HIS A 79 15.15 6.83 -6.86
C HIS A 79 15.16 7.56 -8.20
N SER A 80 15.65 6.92 -9.28
CA SER A 80 15.64 7.53 -10.63
C SER A 80 14.24 7.84 -11.16
N ILE A 81 13.19 7.22 -10.63
CA ILE A 81 11.79 7.55 -10.96
C ILE A 81 11.53 9.04 -10.72
N TYR A 82 12.11 9.61 -9.65
CA TYR A 82 11.93 11.02 -9.27
C TYR A 82 12.75 12.00 -10.12
N GLN A 83 13.59 11.51 -11.03
CA GLN A 83 14.26 12.33 -12.04
C GLN A 83 13.36 12.64 -13.23
N THR A 84 12.23 11.90 -13.36
CA THR A 84 11.19 12.21 -14.34
C THR A 84 10.55 13.55 -13.98
N ALA A 85 10.45 14.44 -14.95
CA ALA A 85 9.76 15.74 -14.77
C ALA A 85 8.24 15.52 -14.80
N PHE A 86 7.70 14.99 -13.72
CA PHE A 86 6.26 14.74 -13.58
C PHE A 86 5.45 16.04 -13.57
N PRO A 87 4.25 16.05 -14.19
CA PRO A 87 3.31 17.16 -14.05
C PRO A 87 2.95 17.43 -12.59
N LYS A 88 2.58 18.67 -12.31
CA LYS A 88 2.13 19.05 -10.97
C LYS A 88 0.96 18.16 -10.51
N ASN A 89 0.93 17.84 -9.21
CA ASN A 89 -0.07 17.00 -8.56
C ASN A 89 -0.08 15.53 -9.04
N THR A 90 0.97 15.07 -9.72
CA THR A 90 1.18 13.64 -9.94
C THR A 90 1.33 12.94 -8.59
N VAL A 91 0.63 11.81 -8.42
CA VAL A 91 0.74 10.95 -7.24
C VAL A 91 1.46 9.67 -7.63
N ILE A 92 2.60 9.40 -7.01
CA ILE A 92 3.28 8.11 -7.08
C ILE A 92 2.88 7.34 -5.82
N GLN A 93 2.44 6.09 -5.98
CA GLN A 93 1.89 5.32 -4.87
C GLN A 93 2.58 3.97 -4.76
N TYR A 94 3.00 3.63 -3.54
CA TYR A 94 3.54 2.32 -3.17
C TYR A 94 2.54 1.63 -2.27
N ILE A 95 2.17 0.39 -2.58
CA ILE A 95 1.24 -0.38 -1.76
C ILE A 95 1.83 -1.76 -1.51
N LEU A 96 2.02 -2.11 -0.25
CA LEU A 96 2.34 -3.45 0.19
C LEU A 96 1.12 -4.03 0.90
N TYR A 97 0.61 -5.13 0.38
CA TYR A 97 -0.54 -5.83 0.91
C TYR A 97 -0.17 -7.23 1.39
N ALA A 98 -0.40 -7.52 2.67
CA ALA A 98 -0.32 -8.85 3.23
C ALA A 98 -1.65 -9.58 2.98
N ASP A 99 -1.77 -10.16 1.79
CA ASP A 99 -3.00 -10.80 1.29
C ASP A 99 -3.20 -12.16 1.95
N PRO A 100 -4.30 -12.40 2.69
CA PRO A 100 -4.61 -13.70 3.26
C PRO A 100 -5.05 -14.72 2.19
N THR A 101 -5.25 -14.28 0.95
CA THR A 101 -5.72 -15.12 -0.15
C THR A 101 -4.55 -15.86 -0.79
N ILE A 102 -4.48 -17.17 -0.57
CA ILE A 102 -3.45 -18.06 -1.13
C ILE A 102 -4.01 -19.06 -2.15
N ASP A 103 -5.32 -19.06 -2.37
CA ASP A 103 -6.00 -20.01 -3.25
C ASP A 103 -5.45 -20.07 -4.68
N PRO A 104 -5.04 -18.97 -5.35
CA PRO A 104 -4.39 -19.04 -6.65
C PRO A 104 -3.11 -19.89 -6.66
N ILE A 105 -2.31 -19.80 -5.58
CA ILE A 105 -1.08 -20.59 -5.43
C ILE A 105 -1.44 -22.06 -5.19
N LEU A 106 -2.42 -22.32 -4.34
CA LEU A 106 -2.88 -23.68 -4.03
C LEU A 106 -3.49 -24.35 -5.27
N SER A 107 -4.28 -23.62 -6.06
CA SER A 107 -4.85 -24.11 -7.31
C SER A 107 -3.79 -24.51 -8.33
N ASN A 108 -2.72 -23.70 -8.46
CA ASN A 108 -1.59 -24.03 -9.32
C ASN A 108 -0.85 -25.27 -8.81
N TYR A 109 -0.65 -25.38 -7.49
CA TYR A 109 -0.04 -26.56 -6.87
C TYR A 109 -0.84 -27.85 -7.13
N GLN A 110 -2.15 -27.79 -7.06
CA GLN A 110 -3.02 -28.93 -7.31
C GLN A 110 -3.06 -29.33 -8.80
N LYS A 111 -3.09 -28.37 -9.73
CA LYS A 111 -3.11 -28.62 -11.18
C LYS A 111 -1.87 -29.29 -11.72
N MET A 112 -0.73 -29.21 -11.02
CA MET A 112 0.53 -29.81 -11.44
C MET A 112 0.61 -31.34 -11.21
N ASN A 113 -0.52 -32.02 -11.12
CA ASN A 113 -0.56 -33.47 -11.06
C ASN A 113 -0.40 -34.05 -12.46
N LYS A 114 0.51 -35.03 -12.59
CA LYS A 114 0.47 -35.95 -13.73
C LYS A 114 -0.80 -36.79 -13.61
N GLU A 115 -1.54 -36.94 -14.71
CA GLU A 115 -2.70 -37.81 -14.76
C GLU A 115 -2.32 -39.22 -14.28
N GLY A 116 -3.05 -39.77 -13.31
CA GLY A 116 -2.95 -41.17 -12.92
C GLY A 116 -2.40 -41.49 -11.52
N GLU A 117 -2.12 -40.48 -10.66
CA GLU A 117 -1.61 -40.74 -9.30
C GLU A 117 -2.59 -40.26 -8.21
N PRO A 118 -3.63 -41.03 -7.85
CA PRO A 118 -4.66 -40.59 -6.91
C PRO A 118 -4.12 -40.32 -5.50
N LEU A 119 -3.08 -41.00 -5.08
CA LEU A 119 -2.45 -40.78 -3.76
C LEU A 119 -1.77 -39.41 -3.67
N ILE A 120 -1.10 -38.97 -4.73
CA ILE A 120 -0.43 -37.67 -4.80
C ILE A 120 -1.48 -36.57 -4.84
N ALA A 121 -2.58 -36.75 -5.59
CA ALA A 121 -3.68 -35.81 -5.64
C ALA A 121 -4.30 -35.60 -4.25
N GLU A 122 -4.55 -36.68 -3.52
CA GLU A 122 -5.08 -36.61 -2.16
C GLU A 122 -4.10 -35.96 -1.18
N ALA A 123 -2.81 -36.26 -1.26
CA ALA A 123 -1.80 -35.62 -0.44
C ALA A 123 -1.76 -34.10 -0.68
N LYS A 124 -1.78 -33.67 -1.94
CA LYS A 124 -1.81 -32.24 -2.31
C LYS A 124 -3.10 -31.55 -1.83
N ARG A 125 -4.22 -32.23 -1.90
CA ARG A 125 -5.49 -31.71 -1.37
C ARG A 125 -5.39 -31.45 0.13
N ARG A 126 -4.90 -32.42 0.91
CA ARG A 126 -4.73 -32.30 2.37
C ARG A 126 -3.74 -31.18 2.77
N ILE A 127 -2.62 -31.09 2.03
CA ILE A 127 -1.66 -29.99 2.23
C ILE A 127 -2.33 -28.63 1.97
N SER A 128 -3.08 -28.52 0.87
CA SER A 128 -3.81 -27.28 0.54
C SER A 128 -4.82 -26.89 1.61
N GLU A 129 -5.59 -27.85 2.12
CA GLU A 129 -6.56 -27.63 3.21
C GLU A 129 -5.87 -27.19 4.52
N PHE A 130 -4.73 -27.82 4.84
CA PHE A 130 -3.93 -27.42 6.00
C PHE A 130 -3.40 -25.98 5.85
N LEU A 131 -2.84 -25.63 4.70
CA LEU A 131 -2.34 -24.30 4.43
C LEU A 131 -3.46 -23.25 4.42
N LYS A 132 -4.62 -23.60 3.85
CA LYS A 132 -5.80 -22.71 3.87
C LYS A 132 -6.28 -22.42 5.29
N ARG A 133 -6.34 -23.42 6.15
CA ARG A 133 -6.62 -23.21 7.58
C ARG A 133 -5.57 -22.33 8.27
N GLY A 134 -4.30 -22.44 7.86
CA GLY A 134 -3.20 -21.64 8.38
C GLY A 134 -3.31 -20.14 8.06
N THR A 135 -4.19 -19.72 7.15
CA THR A 135 -4.44 -18.28 6.90
C THR A 135 -5.11 -17.58 8.08
N LEU A 136 -5.74 -18.32 8.98
CA LEU A 136 -6.31 -17.80 10.23
C LEU A 136 -5.28 -17.67 11.36
N GLY A 137 -4.07 -18.18 11.15
CA GLY A 137 -2.98 -18.25 12.10
C GLY A 137 -2.57 -19.68 12.40
N ILE A 138 -1.28 -19.90 12.62
CA ILE A 138 -0.72 -21.20 13.01
C ILE A 138 -0.22 -21.10 14.44
N GLU A 139 -0.86 -21.83 15.38
CA GLU A 139 -0.54 -21.83 16.80
C GLU A 139 0.96 -22.06 17.08
N LYS A 140 1.56 -23.05 16.41
CA LYS A 140 3.01 -23.34 16.52
C LYS A 140 3.92 -22.21 16.01
N MET A 141 3.39 -21.27 15.26
CA MET A 141 4.07 -20.06 14.74
C MET A 141 3.55 -18.79 15.44
N GLN A 142 3.08 -18.88 16.68
CA GLN A 142 2.55 -17.75 17.46
C GLN A 142 1.43 -17.00 16.74
N ASP A 143 0.50 -17.74 16.14
CA ASP A 143 -0.68 -17.25 15.38
C ASP A 143 -0.34 -16.40 14.14
N ILE A 144 0.89 -16.52 13.61
CA ILE A 144 1.25 -15.88 12.36
C ILE A 144 0.44 -16.52 11.23
N PRO A 145 -0.36 -15.72 10.48
CA PRO A 145 -1.16 -16.25 9.38
C PRO A 145 -0.31 -16.56 8.16
N ILE A 146 -0.66 -17.62 7.45
CA ILE A 146 -0.16 -17.85 6.09
C ILE A 146 -0.78 -16.80 5.18
N ARG A 147 0.05 -16.18 4.33
CA ARG A 147 -0.33 -15.06 3.48
C ARG A 147 0.58 -14.93 2.26
N ASN A 148 0.19 -14.11 1.33
CA ASN A 148 0.99 -13.73 0.17
C ASN A 148 1.21 -12.21 0.21
N PHE A 149 2.46 -11.77 0.31
CA PHE A 149 2.77 -10.33 0.22
C PHE A 149 2.72 -9.88 -1.23
N ARG A 150 1.92 -8.86 -1.51
CA ARG A 150 1.75 -8.29 -2.84
C ARG A 150 2.21 -6.84 -2.84
N LEU A 151 2.98 -6.48 -3.84
CA LEU A 151 3.53 -5.13 -3.99
C LEU A 151 2.94 -4.49 -5.24
N PHE A 152 2.36 -3.30 -5.08
CA PHE A 152 1.81 -2.53 -6.19
C PHE A 152 2.52 -1.19 -6.30
N PHE A 153 2.70 -0.77 -7.54
CA PHE A 153 3.18 0.55 -7.91
C PHE A 153 2.14 1.23 -8.78
N ALA A 154 1.72 2.43 -8.39
CA ALA A 154 0.74 3.19 -9.16
C ALA A 154 1.21 4.62 -9.39
N VAL A 155 0.79 5.20 -10.50
CA VAL A 155 0.99 6.63 -10.79
C VAL A 155 -0.32 7.21 -11.27
N LYS A 156 -0.76 8.30 -10.64
CA LYS A 156 -1.98 9.05 -11.00
C LYS A 156 -1.60 10.43 -11.51
N PHE A 157 -2.19 10.83 -12.62
CA PHE A 157 -1.98 12.11 -13.29
C PHE A 157 -3.27 12.91 -13.35
N VAL A 158 -3.18 14.21 -13.16
CA VAL A 158 -4.28 15.15 -13.40
C VAL A 158 -4.24 15.59 -14.87
N ARG A 159 -5.27 15.29 -15.65
CA ARG A 159 -5.32 15.56 -17.11
C ARG A 159 -5.04 17.02 -17.46
N LYS A 160 -5.56 17.95 -16.67
CA LYS A 160 -5.33 19.38 -16.85
C LYS A 160 -3.84 19.72 -16.84
N GLU A 161 -3.10 19.18 -15.88
CA GLU A 161 -1.66 19.44 -15.76
C GLU A 161 -0.87 18.71 -16.86
N VAL A 162 -1.26 17.48 -17.21
CA VAL A 162 -0.69 16.73 -18.36
C VAL A 162 -0.81 17.53 -19.65
N LYS A 163 -2.00 18.07 -19.94
CA LYS A 163 -2.25 18.90 -21.16
C LYS A 163 -1.44 20.22 -21.12
N LYS A 164 -1.41 20.87 -19.95
CA LYS A 164 -0.69 22.14 -19.77
C LYS A 164 0.81 21.99 -19.99
N GLU A 165 1.40 20.93 -19.50
CA GLU A 165 2.83 20.66 -19.58
C GLU A 165 3.19 19.82 -20.83
N ARG A 166 2.21 19.45 -21.67
CA ARG A 166 2.39 18.59 -22.85
C ARG A 166 3.14 17.30 -22.54
N PHE A 167 2.81 16.70 -21.39
CA PHE A 167 3.47 15.50 -20.88
C PHE A 167 3.05 14.27 -21.66
N ASP A 168 4.02 13.45 -22.07
CA ASP A 168 3.80 12.21 -22.82
C ASP A 168 3.59 11.03 -21.86
N LEU A 169 2.33 10.64 -21.67
CA LEU A 169 1.95 9.53 -20.80
C LEU A 169 2.50 8.18 -21.28
N LYS A 170 2.52 7.94 -22.58
CA LYS A 170 3.00 6.66 -23.13
C LYS A 170 4.50 6.50 -22.91
N ARG A 171 5.27 7.54 -23.16
CA ARG A 171 6.71 7.55 -22.88
C ARG A 171 6.97 7.37 -21.38
N CYS A 172 6.17 8.01 -20.54
CA CYS A 172 6.28 7.87 -19.09
C CYS A 172 6.00 6.44 -18.62
N TYR A 173 4.95 5.80 -19.17
CA TYR A 173 4.63 4.40 -18.86
C TYR A 173 5.82 3.49 -19.14
N THR A 174 6.38 3.57 -20.36
CA THR A 174 7.54 2.76 -20.75
C THR A 174 8.76 3.02 -19.86
N ALA A 175 9.05 4.29 -19.56
CA ALA A 175 10.20 4.65 -18.71
C ALA A 175 10.05 4.09 -17.28
N ILE A 176 8.86 4.17 -16.68
CA ILE A 176 8.61 3.60 -15.33
C ILE A 176 8.73 2.08 -15.37
N GLU A 177 8.15 1.42 -16.35
CA GLU A 177 8.21 -0.03 -16.50
C GLU A 177 9.67 -0.52 -16.66
N GLU A 178 10.48 0.19 -17.44
CA GLU A 178 11.92 -0.07 -17.58
C GLU A 178 12.69 0.12 -16.27
N ILE A 179 12.39 1.17 -15.51
CA ILE A 179 13.02 1.42 -14.20
C ILE A 179 12.66 0.29 -13.23
N LEU A 180 11.38 -0.07 -13.11
CA LEU A 180 10.92 -1.15 -12.24
C LEU A 180 11.53 -2.50 -12.66
N SER A 181 11.66 -2.77 -13.95
CA SER A 181 12.30 -3.96 -14.50
C SER A 181 13.80 -3.99 -14.21
N SER A 182 14.48 -2.85 -14.37
CA SER A 182 15.91 -2.70 -14.05
C SER A 182 16.16 -2.89 -12.54
N ALA A 183 15.21 -2.45 -11.70
CA ALA A 183 15.21 -2.73 -10.27
C ALA A 183 14.85 -4.19 -9.95
N LYS A 184 14.64 -5.06 -10.96
CA LYS A 184 14.25 -6.48 -10.83
C LYS A 184 12.93 -6.72 -10.07
N LEU A 185 12.02 -5.77 -10.12
CA LEU A 185 10.70 -5.86 -9.50
C LEU A 185 9.67 -6.55 -10.39
N SER A 186 10.03 -6.94 -11.62
CA SER A 186 9.17 -7.68 -12.57
C SER A 186 7.75 -7.09 -12.67
N PRO A 187 7.59 -5.82 -13.05
CA PRO A 187 6.29 -5.16 -13.11
C PRO A 187 5.38 -5.88 -14.11
N ARG A 188 4.13 -6.08 -13.72
CA ARG A 188 3.08 -6.63 -14.59
C ARG A 188 1.89 -5.67 -14.57
N PRO A 189 1.36 -5.24 -15.71
CA PRO A 189 0.14 -4.43 -15.75
C PRO A 189 -0.98 -5.08 -14.95
N PHE A 190 -1.64 -4.30 -14.14
CA PHE A 190 -2.72 -4.78 -13.28
C PHE A 190 -4.06 -4.37 -13.86
N ASN A 191 -4.72 -5.31 -14.53
CA ASN A 191 -5.96 -5.08 -15.26
C ASN A 191 -7.19 -4.94 -14.34
N PRO A 192 -8.36 -4.48 -14.85
CA PRO A 192 -9.56 -4.24 -14.06
C PRO A 192 -10.09 -5.48 -13.35
N SER A 193 -10.04 -6.65 -13.97
CA SER A 193 -10.51 -7.89 -13.35
C SER A 193 -9.74 -8.22 -12.07
N LYS A 194 -8.41 -8.07 -12.12
CA LYS A 194 -7.54 -8.27 -10.96
C LYS A 194 -7.72 -7.17 -9.91
N LEU A 195 -7.93 -5.93 -10.34
CA LEU A 195 -8.20 -4.81 -9.43
C LEU A 195 -9.53 -4.99 -8.71
N LEU A 196 -10.57 -5.42 -9.41
CA LEU A 196 -11.87 -5.74 -8.83
C LEU A 196 -11.77 -6.86 -7.80
N ASP A 197 -11.08 -7.95 -8.13
CA ASP A 197 -10.87 -9.06 -7.19
C ASP A 197 -10.15 -8.58 -5.92
N LEU A 198 -9.06 -7.81 -6.07
CA LEU A 198 -8.33 -7.22 -4.95
C LEU A 198 -9.23 -6.36 -4.05
N LEU A 199 -9.94 -5.40 -4.65
CA LEU A 199 -10.76 -4.44 -3.91
C LEU A 199 -11.98 -5.10 -3.27
N ARG A 200 -12.59 -6.08 -3.93
CA ARG A 200 -13.70 -6.87 -3.37
C ARG A 200 -13.28 -7.63 -2.13
N ARG A 201 -12.11 -8.28 -2.14
CA ARG A 201 -11.58 -9.00 -0.97
C ARG A 201 -11.31 -8.09 0.21
N ILE A 202 -10.88 -6.86 -0.05
CA ILE A 202 -10.64 -5.86 1.01
C ILE A 202 -11.96 -5.32 1.55
N LEU A 203 -12.90 -4.98 0.67
CA LEU A 203 -14.09 -4.19 0.99
C LEU A 203 -15.38 -5.00 1.19
N ASN A 204 -15.36 -6.33 0.98
CA ASN A 204 -16.50 -7.22 1.24
C ASN A 204 -16.05 -8.39 2.12
N PRO A 205 -16.48 -8.46 3.39
CA PRO A 205 -16.00 -9.48 4.33
C PRO A 205 -16.29 -10.90 3.93
N ALA A 206 -17.45 -11.14 3.31
CA ALA A 206 -17.94 -12.46 2.88
C ALA A 206 -17.58 -12.80 1.42
N TRP A 207 -16.65 -12.03 0.80
CA TRP A 207 -16.20 -12.35 -0.55
C TRP A 207 -15.45 -13.68 -0.55
N ASP A 208 -16.04 -14.70 -1.16
CA ASP A 208 -15.43 -16.01 -1.33
C ASP A 208 -15.10 -16.24 -2.81
N GLU A 209 -14.05 -17.02 -3.06
CA GLU A 209 -13.60 -17.40 -4.42
C GLU A 209 -14.58 -18.27 -5.17
N GLY A 210 -15.50 -18.96 -4.47
CA GLY A 210 -16.60 -19.68 -5.09
C GLY A 210 -17.55 -18.80 -5.90
N GLN A 211 -17.50 -17.49 -5.70
CA GLN A 211 -18.19 -16.47 -6.50
C GLN A 211 -17.34 -15.95 -7.67
N SER A 212 -16.24 -16.60 -8.00
CA SER A 212 -15.26 -16.23 -9.03
C SER A 212 -15.79 -16.24 -10.48
N SER A 213 -17.08 -16.53 -10.70
CA SER A 213 -17.73 -16.37 -12.02
C SER A 213 -18.07 -14.92 -12.36
N PHE A 214 -17.74 -13.95 -11.50
CA PHE A 214 -17.99 -12.55 -11.80
C PHE A 214 -16.92 -12.01 -12.75
N CYS A 215 -17.33 -11.83 -14.02
CA CYS A 215 -16.50 -11.12 -15.00
C CYS A 215 -16.58 -9.61 -14.81
N TYR A 216 -15.48 -8.93 -15.10
CA TYR A 216 -15.48 -7.49 -15.28
C TYR A 216 -16.40 -7.11 -16.44
N ASP A 217 -17.29 -6.17 -16.18
CA ASP A 217 -18.19 -5.58 -17.18
C ASP A 217 -17.67 -4.20 -17.55
N ASP A 218 -17.27 -4.02 -18.80
CA ASP A 218 -16.70 -2.76 -19.33
C ASP A 218 -17.77 -1.68 -19.58
N GLU A 219 -19.04 -2.04 -19.66
CA GLU A 219 -20.15 -1.10 -19.79
C GLU A 219 -20.50 -0.40 -18.46
N ILE A 220 -20.10 -1.01 -17.33
CA ILE A 220 -20.38 -0.49 -15.97
C ILE A 220 -19.13 0.14 -15.37
N PRO A 221 -19.19 1.39 -14.82
CA PRO A 221 -18.05 1.96 -14.14
C PRO A 221 -17.46 1.02 -13.07
N ILE A 222 -16.16 0.82 -13.09
CA ILE A 222 -15.43 -0.13 -12.21
C ILE A 222 -15.83 0.05 -10.76
N LYS A 223 -15.95 1.29 -10.26
CA LYS A 223 -16.31 1.60 -8.89
C LYS A 223 -17.67 1.05 -8.45
N LYS A 224 -18.61 0.87 -9.38
CA LYS A 224 -19.95 0.32 -9.08
C LYS A 224 -19.95 -1.19 -8.94
N GLN A 225 -18.88 -1.85 -9.37
CA GLN A 225 -18.74 -3.29 -9.35
C GLN A 225 -17.94 -3.81 -8.13
N ILE A 226 -17.46 -2.92 -7.24
CA ILE A 226 -16.55 -3.29 -6.14
C ILE A 226 -17.33 -3.77 -4.92
N ILE A 227 -18.32 -3.00 -4.47
CA ILE A 227 -19.04 -3.27 -3.21
C ILE A 227 -20.31 -4.05 -3.52
N GLN A 228 -20.49 -5.18 -2.83
CA GLN A 228 -21.68 -6.02 -2.94
C GLN A 228 -22.90 -5.33 -2.31
N ALA A 229 -24.09 -5.73 -2.77
CA ALA A 229 -25.34 -5.10 -2.35
C ALA A 229 -25.66 -5.30 -0.86
N ASP A 230 -25.21 -6.42 -0.28
CA ASP A 230 -25.37 -6.82 1.12
C ASP A 230 -24.28 -6.25 2.04
N THR A 231 -23.26 -5.61 1.46
CA THR A 231 -22.15 -5.05 2.25
C THR A 231 -22.49 -3.66 2.77
N VAL A 232 -22.39 -3.48 4.08
CA VAL A 232 -22.60 -2.21 4.79
C VAL A 232 -21.30 -1.73 5.38
N ILE A 233 -20.90 -0.51 5.04
CA ILE A 233 -19.69 0.13 5.56
C ILE A 233 -20.11 1.21 6.58
N GLN A 234 -19.81 0.95 7.86
CA GLN A 234 -20.08 1.85 8.96
C GLN A 234 -18.79 2.55 9.39
N LYS A 235 -18.89 3.84 9.62
CA LYS A 235 -17.76 4.71 9.99
C LYS A 235 -17.88 5.09 11.44
N GLU A 236 -17.10 4.42 12.26
CA GLU A 236 -16.96 4.77 13.67
C GLU A 236 -15.82 5.78 13.86
N HIS A 237 -15.72 6.37 15.03
CA HIS A 237 -14.69 7.38 15.29
C HIS A 237 -13.26 6.84 15.18
N LYS A 238 -13.02 5.63 15.66
CA LYS A 238 -11.68 5.01 15.76
C LYS A 238 -11.47 3.82 14.84
N GLU A 239 -12.51 3.37 14.12
CA GLU A 239 -12.44 2.24 13.21
C GLU A 239 -13.50 2.35 12.12
N ILE A 240 -13.31 1.59 11.05
CA ILE A 240 -14.32 1.34 10.03
C ILE A 240 -14.80 -0.10 10.23
N GLN A 241 -16.10 -0.31 10.26
CA GLN A 241 -16.71 -1.62 10.30
C GLN A 241 -17.33 -1.93 8.95
N ILE A 242 -16.97 -3.05 8.37
CA ILE A 242 -17.55 -3.54 7.12
C ILE A 242 -18.29 -4.82 7.47
N SER A 243 -19.61 -4.82 7.28
CA SER A 243 -20.49 -5.95 7.64
C SER A 243 -21.19 -6.46 6.40
N SER A 244 -21.34 -7.77 6.31
CA SER A 244 -22.25 -8.50 5.44
C SER A 244 -23.13 -9.40 6.31
N ASP A 245 -24.07 -10.14 5.71
CA ASP A 245 -25.07 -10.95 6.45
C ASP A 245 -24.48 -11.90 7.51
N HIS A 246 -23.23 -12.32 7.35
CA HIS A 246 -22.61 -13.36 8.20
C HIS A 246 -21.31 -12.96 8.87
N GLN A 247 -20.70 -11.83 8.48
CA GLN A 247 -19.38 -11.45 8.96
C GLN A 247 -19.26 -9.93 9.14
N THR A 248 -18.50 -9.54 10.17
CA THR A 248 -18.09 -8.15 10.38
C THR A 248 -16.58 -8.09 10.42
N ARG A 249 -16.00 -7.18 9.65
CA ARG A 249 -14.58 -6.87 9.61
C ARG A 249 -14.35 -5.50 10.20
N TYR A 250 -13.40 -5.41 11.13
CA TYR A 250 -12.97 -4.19 11.78
C TYR A 250 -11.67 -3.70 11.12
N LEU A 251 -11.60 -2.43 10.70
CA LEU A 251 -10.43 -1.84 10.08
C LEU A 251 -9.93 -0.68 10.95
N ARG A 252 -8.64 -0.66 11.25
CA ARG A 252 -7.98 0.44 11.98
C ARG A 252 -6.77 0.95 11.21
N CYS A 253 -6.55 2.26 11.31
CA CYS A 253 -5.46 2.95 10.65
C CYS A 253 -4.49 3.52 11.69
N ILE A 254 -3.20 3.39 11.40
CA ILE A 254 -2.14 4.12 12.08
C ILE A 254 -1.30 4.88 11.07
N THR A 255 -0.87 6.07 11.45
CA THR A 255 0.02 6.90 10.64
C THR A 255 1.18 7.42 11.48
N PRO A 256 2.33 7.72 10.90
CA PRO A 256 3.39 8.43 11.60
C PRO A 256 2.95 9.84 11.98
N LYS A 257 3.17 10.23 13.22
CA LYS A 257 3.14 11.62 13.68
C LYS A 257 4.48 12.30 13.47
N LEU A 258 5.57 11.53 13.63
CA LEU A 258 6.92 11.94 13.31
C LEU A 258 7.60 10.82 12.52
N PRO A 259 8.26 11.14 11.40
CA PRO A 259 9.00 10.16 10.61
C PRO A 259 10.33 9.79 11.27
N ALA A 260 10.84 8.61 10.97
CA ALA A 260 12.19 8.23 11.34
C ALA A 260 13.22 9.10 10.59
N LYS A 261 14.32 9.44 11.24
CA LYS A 261 15.33 10.34 10.67
C LYS A 261 16.17 9.69 9.57
N ASN A 262 16.48 8.41 9.71
CA ASN A 262 17.35 7.69 8.79
C ASN A 262 16.61 6.41 8.37
N LEU A 263 15.85 6.49 7.29
CA LEU A 263 15.24 5.34 6.65
C LEU A 263 16.23 4.72 5.67
N ASP A 264 16.32 3.40 5.73
CA ASP A 264 17.01 2.57 4.75
C ASP A 264 16.16 1.31 4.46
N THR A 265 16.55 0.55 3.45
CA THR A 265 15.82 -0.64 3.04
C THR A 265 15.76 -1.72 4.13
N ILE A 266 16.76 -1.80 4.99
CA ILE A 266 16.82 -2.75 6.11
C ILE A 266 15.76 -2.37 7.15
N LYS A 267 15.69 -1.10 7.56
CA LYS A 267 14.68 -0.61 8.50
C LYS A 267 13.27 -0.79 7.97
N MET A 268 13.06 -0.54 6.67
CA MET A 268 11.76 -0.78 6.05
C MET A 268 11.35 -2.25 6.10
N ASN A 269 12.28 -3.17 5.88
CA ASN A 269 12.01 -4.58 6.02
C ASN A 269 11.67 -5.00 7.46
N GLU A 270 12.34 -4.41 8.46
CA GLU A 270 12.04 -4.64 9.87
C GLU A 270 10.61 -4.23 10.24
N LEU A 271 10.07 -3.20 9.60
CA LEU A 271 8.69 -2.74 9.84
C LEU A 271 7.64 -3.79 9.50
N PHE A 272 7.95 -4.70 8.57
CA PHE A 272 7.03 -5.73 8.08
C PHE A 272 7.41 -7.15 8.50
N GLY A 273 8.18 -7.32 9.55
CA GLY A 273 8.45 -8.62 10.14
C GLY A 273 9.93 -8.99 10.27
N GLY A 274 10.83 -8.06 9.97
CA GLY A 274 12.27 -8.27 10.13
C GLY A 274 12.93 -8.94 8.94
N TYR A 275 14.23 -9.11 9.05
CA TYR A 275 15.13 -9.58 8.03
C TYR A 275 15.84 -10.85 8.50
N MET A 276 16.24 -11.72 7.57
CA MET A 276 16.91 -13.01 7.77
C MET A 276 17.53 -13.21 9.17
N GLY A 277 16.93 -14.07 9.98
CA GLY A 277 17.41 -14.39 11.33
C GLY A 277 17.18 -13.33 12.40
N THR A 278 16.76 -12.11 12.06
CA THR A 278 16.44 -11.03 13.00
C THR A 278 14.94 -10.87 13.24
N SER A 279 14.11 -11.65 12.52
CA SER A 279 12.67 -11.65 12.72
C SER A 279 12.31 -12.24 14.08
N ASP A 280 11.46 -11.50 14.82
CA ASP A 280 10.90 -11.93 16.09
C ASP A 280 9.45 -12.33 15.88
N ASP A 281 9.15 -13.62 16.05
CA ASP A 281 7.82 -14.17 15.82
C ASP A 281 6.76 -13.54 16.72
N ALA A 282 7.12 -13.21 17.97
CA ALA A 282 6.21 -12.58 18.93
C ALA A 282 5.76 -11.17 18.50
N THR A 283 6.46 -10.54 17.57
CA THR A 283 6.17 -9.18 17.09
C THR A 283 5.66 -9.14 15.66
N GLN A 284 5.42 -10.28 15.01
CA GLN A 284 4.81 -10.36 13.69
C GLN A 284 3.36 -9.85 13.71
N TYR A 285 2.92 -9.29 12.60
CA TYR A 285 1.51 -8.90 12.44
C TYR A 285 0.67 -10.15 12.22
N ILE A 286 -0.32 -10.35 13.10
CA ILE A 286 -1.19 -11.53 13.10
C ILE A 286 -2.49 -11.31 12.33
N SER A 287 -2.70 -10.13 11.79
CA SER A 287 -3.84 -9.77 10.95
C SER A 287 -3.38 -9.33 9.56
N PRO A 288 -4.22 -9.41 8.52
CA PRO A 288 -3.96 -8.79 7.24
C PRO A 288 -3.68 -7.29 7.39
N PHE A 289 -2.81 -6.77 6.54
CA PHE A 289 -2.49 -5.34 6.55
C PHE A 289 -2.21 -4.80 5.15
N LEU A 290 -2.43 -3.52 5.00
CA LEU A 290 -2.12 -2.75 3.80
C LEU A 290 -1.30 -1.53 4.21
N PHE A 291 -0.05 -1.49 3.78
CA PHE A 291 0.81 -0.32 3.89
C PHE A 291 0.78 0.44 2.58
N CYS A 292 0.43 1.71 2.65
CA CYS A 292 0.39 2.59 1.49
C CYS A 292 1.21 3.85 1.73
N VAL A 293 1.97 4.26 0.73
CA VAL A 293 2.64 5.55 0.71
C VAL A 293 2.21 6.30 -0.54
N ASN A 294 1.58 7.44 -0.35
CA ASN A 294 1.32 8.39 -1.42
C ASN A 294 2.44 9.44 -1.46
N VAL A 295 3.07 9.60 -2.60
CA VAL A 295 4.09 10.62 -2.84
C VAL A 295 3.56 11.60 -3.88
N VAL A 296 3.37 12.86 -3.48
CA VAL A 296 2.77 13.89 -4.33
C VAL A 296 3.85 14.83 -4.85
N VAL A 297 3.93 14.95 -6.16
CA VAL A 297 4.84 15.85 -6.85
C VAL A 297 4.21 17.25 -6.92
N GLN A 298 4.80 18.22 -6.22
CA GLN A 298 4.35 19.61 -6.19
C GLN A 298 5.54 20.56 -6.20
N ASN A 299 5.32 21.79 -6.67
CA ASN A 299 6.31 22.85 -6.48
C ASN A 299 6.22 23.37 -5.04
N LEU A 300 7.15 22.99 -4.21
CA LEU A 300 7.22 23.33 -2.79
C LEU A 300 8.08 24.54 -2.47
N SER A 301 8.70 25.17 -3.47
CA SER A 301 9.64 26.28 -3.28
C SER A 301 9.02 27.46 -2.51
N GLY A 302 7.84 27.90 -2.93
CA GLY A 302 7.11 28.99 -2.27
C GLY A 302 6.75 28.64 -0.83
N TYR A 303 6.23 27.42 -0.60
CA TYR A 303 5.87 26.94 0.74
C TYR A 303 7.09 26.89 1.67
N LEU A 304 8.18 26.30 1.22
CA LEU A 304 9.40 26.15 2.03
C LEU A 304 10.06 27.49 2.32
N ASN A 305 10.12 28.40 1.34
CA ASN A 305 10.65 29.74 1.53
C ASN A 305 9.83 30.56 2.54
N THR A 306 8.49 30.52 2.42
CA THR A 306 7.60 31.22 3.34
C THR A 306 7.72 30.69 4.76
N ASN A 307 7.72 29.37 4.93
CA ASN A 307 7.86 28.76 6.26
C ASN A 307 9.24 28.98 6.86
N ASN A 308 10.31 28.94 6.06
CA ASN A 308 11.64 29.29 6.50
C ASN A 308 11.71 30.72 7.02
N TRP A 309 11.10 31.68 6.32
CA TRP A 309 11.01 33.06 6.77
C TRP A 309 10.22 33.19 8.08
N ILE A 310 9.02 32.57 8.17
CA ILE A 310 8.18 32.59 9.37
C ILE A 310 8.95 32.03 10.57
N VAL A 311 9.57 30.85 10.43
CA VAL A 311 10.28 30.20 11.53
C VAL A 311 11.55 30.96 11.94
N LYS A 312 12.23 31.62 10.98
CA LYS A 312 13.38 32.50 11.30
C LYS A 312 12.99 33.74 12.12
N THR A 313 11.79 34.26 11.89
CA THR A 313 11.29 35.45 12.60
C THR A 313 10.73 35.11 13.99
N GLN A 314 10.38 33.85 14.24
CA GLN A 314 9.86 33.42 15.54
C GLN A 314 10.95 33.47 16.62
N ARG A 315 10.54 33.87 17.83
CA ARG A 315 11.37 33.85 19.05
C ARG A 315 10.72 32.94 20.10
N SER A 316 11.51 32.16 20.77
CA SER A 316 11.03 31.28 21.87
C SER A 316 12.12 31.18 22.95
N VAL A 317 11.69 31.00 24.18
CA VAL A 317 12.57 30.91 25.37
C VAL A 317 12.38 29.55 26.04
N GLY A 318 13.39 29.03 26.70
CA GLY A 318 13.33 27.79 27.45
C GLY A 318 13.29 26.53 26.55
N ALA A 319 12.49 25.53 26.94
CA ALA A 319 12.38 24.25 26.23
C ALA A 319 11.88 24.41 24.77
N GLY A 320 11.05 25.40 24.50
CA GLY A 320 10.59 25.73 23.16
C GLY A 320 11.69 26.23 22.23
N ALA A 321 12.75 26.84 22.75
CA ALA A 321 13.86 27.34 21.94
C ALA A 321 14.60 26.21 21.21
N LYS A 322 14.81 25.06 21.85
CA LYS A 322 15.45 23.88 21.22
C LYS A 322 14.64 23.37 20.04
N LEU A 323 13.31 23.26 20.21
CA LEU A 323 12.41 22.81 19.15
C LEU A 323 12.37 23.80 17.98
N LEU A 324 12.31 25.09 18.31
CA LEU A 324 12.32 26.16 17.30
C LEU A 324 13.65 26.20 16.52
N ASN A 325 14.81 26.07 17.19
CA ASN A 325 16.11 26.01 16.54
C ASN A 325 16.24 24.80 15.63
N LYS A 326 15.69 23.65 16.04
CA LYS A 326 15.64 22.45 15.18
C LYS A 326 14.81 22.71 13.92
N LYS A 327 13.60 23.30 14.05
CA LYS A 327 12.77 23.68 12.90
C LYS A 327 13.48 24.68 11.99
N LYS A 328 14.17 25.67 12.55
CA LYS A 328 14.97 26.64 11.77
C LYS A 328 16.04 25.95 10.93
N ALA A 329 16.76 25.00 11.52
CA ALA A 329 17.78 24.21 10.82
C ALA A 329 17.18 23.35 9.69
N GLU A 330 16.06 22.68 9.97
CA GLU A 330 15.37 21.83 8.99
C GLU A 330 14.86 22.63 7.78
N PHE A 331 14.17 23.76 8.00
CA PHE A 331 13.70 24.62 6.90
C PHE A 331 14.86 25.29 6.14
N SER A 332 15.90 25.71 6.84
CA SER A 332 17.08 26.30 6.17
C SER A 332 17.80 25.29 5.29
N LYS A 333 17.92 24.04 5.75
CA LYS A 333 18.46 22.93 4.96
C LYS A 333 17.59 22.65 3.73
N ALA A 334 16.26 22.54 3.91
CA ALA A 334 15.35 22.29 2.80
C ALA A 334 15.42 23.37 1.72
N VAL A 335 15.53 24.64 2.11
CA VAL A 335 15.72 25.77 1.16
C VAL A 335 17.08 25.70 0.48
N SER A 336 18.15 25.34 1.20
CA SER A 336 19.49 25.13 0.61
C SER A 336 19.46 24.00 -0.42
N ASP A 337 18.87 22.86 -0.05
CA ASP A 337 18.74 21.70 -0.95
C ASP A 337 17.93 22.04 -2.22
N LEU A 338 16.86 22.84 -2.10
CA LEU A 338 16.12 23.34 -3.27
C LEU A 338 16.98 24.24 -4.18
N ASN A 339 17.81 25.11 -3.61
CA ASN A 339 18.73 25.93 -4.36
C ASN A 339 19.78 25.08 -5.09
N GLU A 340 20.17 23.96 -4.52
CA GLU A 340 21.00 22.91 -5.13
C GLU A 340 20.25 22.00 -6.11
N LYS A 341 18.99 22.32 -6.45
CA LYS A 341 18.12 21.52 -7.33
C LYS A 341 17.82 20.12 -6.82
N LYS A 342 17.89 19.88 -5.52
CA LYS A 342 17.42 18.62 -4.91
C LYS A 342 15.91 18.68 -4.74
N PRO A 343 15.13 17.82 -5.41
CA PRO A 343 13.68 17.91 -5.36
C PRO A 343 13.12 17.42 -4.02
N TYR A 344 12.07 18.09 -3.55
CA TYR A 344 11.26 17.72 -2.39
C TYR A 344 9.86 17.33 -2.83
N VAL A 345 9.27 16.41 -2.09
CA VAL A 345 7.91 15.88 -2.35
C VAL A 345 7.10 15.82 -1.05
N ARG A 346 5.79 15.72 -1.16
CA ARG A 346 4.92 15.40 -0.02
C ARG A 346 4.70 13.90 0.04
N MET A 347 4.91 13.31 1.20
CA MET A 347 4.81 11.87 1.44
C MET A 347 3.78 11.61 2.55
N ILE A 348 2.82 10.73 2.27
CA ILE A 348 1.74 10.35 3.19
C ILE A 348 1.78 8.84 3.37
N PRO A 349 2.45 8.32 4.40
CA PRO A 349 2.44 6.90 4.74
C PRO A 349 1.24 6.55 5.62
N THR A 350 0.56 5.46 5.31
CA THR A 350 -0.56 4.91 6.08
C THR A 350 -0.41 3.41 6.26
N LEU A 351 -0.79 2.89 7.41
CA LEU A 351 -0.84 1.46 7.67
C LEU A 351 -2.23 1.07 8.16
N TRP A 352 -2.92 0.30 7.34
CA TRP A 352 -4.21 -0.28 7.65
C TRP A 352 -4.06 -1.73 8.08
N MET A 353 -4.80 -2.11 9.11
CA MET A 353 -4.91 -3.48 9.57
C MET A 353 -6.38 -3.82 9.78
N TRP A 354 -6.76 -5.07 9.54
CA TRP A 354 -8.13 -5.52 9.74
C TRP A 354 -8.21 -6.97 10.19
N ASP A 355 -9.26 -7.27 10.92
CA ASP A 355 -9.59 -8.63 11.35
C ASP A 355 -11.10 -8.72 11.61
N ASN A 356 -11.64 -9.93 11.63
CA ASN A 356 -13.01 -10.18 12.07
C ASN A 356 -13.11 -10.22 13.61
N ASP A 357 -11.98 -10.42 14.29
CA ASP A 357 -11.84 -10.32 15.74
C ASP A 357 -11.20 -8.99 16.15
N SER A 358 -12.00 -8.11 16.76
CA SER A 358 -11.54 -6.79 17.23
C SER A 358 -10.44 -6.85 18.27
N TYR A 359 -10.39 -7.91 19.11
CA TYR A 359 -9.33 -8.09 20.12
C TYR A 359 -8.00 -8.48 19.47
N LYS A 360 -8.03 -9.45 18.54
CA LYS A 360 -6.87 -9.83 17.75
C LYS A 360 -6.32 -8.64 16.95
N LEU A 361 -7.21 -7.84 16.35
CA LEU A 361 -6.84 -6.60 15.65
C LEU A 361 -6.14 -5.61 16.59
N GLU A 362 -6.62 -5.45 17.84
CA GLU A 362 -6.01 -4.55 18.82
C GLU A 362 -4.57 -4.97 19.16
N ILE A 363 -4.33 -6.26 19.35
CA ILE A 363 -2.98 -6.81 19.56
C ILE A 363 -2.09 -6.49 18.35
N CYS A 364 -2.60 -6.69 17.14
CA CYS A 364 -1.86 -6.42 15.91
C CYS A 364 -1.48 -4.94 15.79
N VAL A 365 -2.41 -4.03 16.08
CA VAL A 365 -2.17 -2.57 16.07
C VAL A 365 -1.10 -2.18 17.10
N GLN A 366 -1.15 -2.74 18.30
CA GLN A 366 -0.14 -2.47 19.33
C GLN A 366 1.25 -2.98 18.92
N ARG A 367 1.33 -4.18 18.35
CA ARG A 367 2.58 -4.72 17.78
C ARG A 367 3.15 -3.83 16.70
N ALA A 368 2.30 -3.34 15.79
CA ALA A 368 2.71 -2.42 14.73
C ALA A 368 3.25 -1.11 15.30
N ILE A 369 2.54 -0.47 16.23
CA ILE A 369 2.98 0.78 16.87
C ILE A 369 4.34 0.56 17.56
N GLY A 370 4.50 -0.52 18.34
CA GLY A 370 5.74 -0.84 19.02
C GLY A 370 6.91 -1.03 18.06
N ARG A 371 6.70 -1.76 16.96
CA ARG A 371 7.72 -2.01 15.93
C ARG A 371 8.13 -0.73 15.21
N TRP A 372 7.18 0.09 14.80
CA TRP A 372 7.47 1.35 14.13
C TRP A 372 8.14 2.37 15.05
N ASN A 373 7.73 2.42 16.33
CA ASN A 373 8.40 3.26 17.33
C ASN A 373 9.85 2.83 17.55
N LYS A 374 10.13 1.52 17.59
CA LYS A 374 11.50 0.97 17.68
C LYS A 374 12.34 1.36 16.48
N ALA A 375 11.77 1.44 15.30
CA ALA A 375 12.45 1.89 14.08
C ALA A 375 12.65 3.41 14.01
N GLY A 376 12.21 4.18 15.01
CA GLY A 376 12.42 5.62 15.15
C GLY A 376 11.27 6.50 14.65
N PHE A 377 10.12 5.91 14.31
CA PHE A 377 8.88 6.66 14.07
C PHE A 377 8.19 6.99 15.39
N THR A 378 7.32 8.00 15.36
CA THR A 378 6.29 8.16 16.41
C THR A 378 4.95 7.96 15.76
N MET A 379 4.28 6.85 16.11
CA MET A 379 3.01 6.48 15.49
C MET A 379 1.81 7.05 16.26
N GLN A 380 0.73 7.32 15.54
CA GLN A 380 -0.56 7.68 16.11
C GLN A 380 -1.66 6.78 15.55
N ARG A 381 -2.71 6.59 16.34
CA ARG A 381 -3.95 5.96 15.89
C ARG A 381 -4.83 7.02 15.26
N ASP A 382 -5.28 6.78 14.05
CA ASP A 382 -6.13 7.73 13.35
C ASP A 382 -7.58 7.63 13.81
N ALA A 383 -8.25 8.77 13.80
CA ALA A 383 -9.63 8.89 14.20
C ALA A 383 -10.33 10.02 13.42
N GLY A 384 -11.62 9.86 13.16
CA GLY A 384 -12.47 10.91 12.58
C GLY A 384 -12.32 11.14 11.06
N ILE A 385 -11.17 10.78 10.46
CA ILE A 385 -10.89 10.95 9.02
C ILE A 385 -10.66 9.61 8.31
N LEU A 386 -11.03 8.51 8.93
CA LEU A 386 -10.71 7.16 8.50
C LEU A 386 -11.19 6.82 7.08
N GLN A 387 -12.38 7.30 6.68
CA GLN A 387 -12.86 7.04 5.33
C GLN A 387 -11.95 7.65 4.26
N ILE A 388 -11.51 8.89 4.47
CA ILE A 388 -10.63 9.59 3.52
C ILE A 388 -9.28 8.88 3.47
N LEU A 389 -8.75 8.48 4.63
CA LEU A 389 -7.51 7.72 4.73
C LEU A 389 -7.63 6.35 4.05
N LEU A 390 -8.76 5.62 4.22
CA LEU A 390 -8.95 4.33 3.56
C LEU A 390 -8.96 4.47 2.04
N ILE A 391 -9.76 5.40 1.53
CA ILE A 391 -9.82 5.65 0.09
C ILE A 391 -8.44 6.05 -0.45
N SER A 392 -7.73 6.96 0.24
CA SER A 392 -6.39 7.39 -0.19
C SER A 392 -5.34 6.28 -0.16
N SER A 393 -5.58 5.22 0.59
CA SER A 393 -4.68 4.06 0.68
C SER A 393 -4.96 2.98 -0.35
N LEU A 394 -6.11 3.04 -1.03
CA LEU A 394 -6.41 2.20 -2.19
C LEU A 394 -5.72 2.76 -3.45
N PRO A 395 -5.47 1.94 -4.48
CA PRO A 395 -4.87 2.41 -5.72
C PRO A 395 -5.57 3.67 -6.26
N PHE A 396 -4.81 4.71 -6.60
CA PHE A 396 -5.29 6.00 -7.12
C PHE A 396 -6.21 6.82 -6.21
N GLY A 397 -6.45 6.39 -4.98
CA GLY A 397 -7.50 6.96 -4.12
C GLY A 397 -7.18 8.32 -3.50
N LEU A 398 -5.96 8.84 -3.60
CA LEU A 398 -5.62 10.16 -3.07
C LEU A 398 -6.13 11.27 -4.00
N PHE A 399 -6.91 12.20 -3.44
CA PHE A 399 -7.39 13.41 -4.10
C PHE A 399 -6.43 14.57 -3.81
N THR A 400 -5.90 15.21 -4.86
CA THR A 400 -4.85 16.23 -4.74
C THR A 400 -5.33 17.66 -4.96
N GLU A 401 -6.61 17.87 -5.27
CA GLU A 401 -7.15 19.19 -5.54
C GLU A 401 -7.21 20.10 -4.30
N GLY A 402 -7.00 21.38 -4.52
CA GLY A 402 -7.08 22.40 -3.47
C GLY A 402 -6.07 22.19 -2.36
N LYS A 403 -6.54 22.24 -1.11
CA LYS A 403 -5.74 22.01 0.10
C LYS A 403 -6.00 20.65 0.75
N ASN A 404 -6.44 19.67 0.00
CA ASN A 404 -6.82 18.35 0.55
C ASN A 404 -5.66 17.69 1.30
N ILE A 405 -4.46 17.78 0.78
CA ILE A 405 -3.28 17.15 1.37
C ILE A 405 -2.89 17.84 2.67
N GLU A 406 -2.77 19.18 2.65
CA GLU A 406 -2.42 19.96 3.84
C GLU A 406 -3.42 19.77 4.97
N ASN A 407 -4.67 19.61 4.61
CA ASN A 407 -5.77 19.52 5.58
C ASN A 407 -5.98 18.10 6.10
N LEU A 408 -5.46 17.08 5.39
CA LEU A 408 -5.35 15.73 5.92
C LEU A 408 -4.39 15.70 7.12
N ASP A 409 -3.40 16.61 7.13
CA ASP A 409 -2.41 16.76 8.20
C ASP A 409 -1.69 15.44 8.52
N ARG A 410 -1.35 14.69 7.47
CA ARG A 410 -0.64 13.41 7.54
C ARG A 410 0.54 13.35 6.57
N ASP A 411 0.84 14.47 5.92
CA ASP A 411 1.94 14.58 4.98
C ASP A 411 3.24 15.04 5.63
N PHE A 412 4.32 14.56 5.06
CA PHE A 412 5.67 15.00 5.36
C PHE A 412 6.31 15.57 4.10
N ILE A 413 6.92 16.73 4.22
CA ILE A 413 7.75 17.29 3.15
C ILE A 413 9.15 16.71 3.31
N VAL A 414 9.57 15.90 2.36
CA VAL A 414 10.83 15.15 2.43
C VAL A 414 11.58 15.23 1.11
N PRO A 415 12.93 15.06 1.13
CA PRO A 415 13.70 14.84 -0.10
C PRO A 415 13.20 13.58 -0.82
N THR A 416 13.31 13.55 -2.15
CA THR A 416 12.92 12.39 -2.97
C THR A 416 13.67 11.11 -2.59
N GLN A 417 14.90 11.23 -2.08
CA GLN A 417 15.65 10.09 -1.53
C GLN A 417 14.93 9.43 -0.35
N THR A 418 14.34 10.22 0.55
CA THR A 418 13.55 9.70 1.67
C THR A 418 12.28 9.03 1.16
N ALA A 419 11.61 9.61 0.16
CA ALA A 419 10.45 8.99 -0.46
C ALA A 419 10.79 7.68 -1.17
N ALA A 420 11.96 7.55 -1.78
CA ALA A 420 12.44 6.30 -2.35
C ALA A 420 12.82 5.27 -1.27
N SER A 421 13.38 5.72 -0.13
CA SER A 421 13.79 4.82 0.97
C SER A 421 12.60 4.14 1.66
N ILE A 422 11.41 4.74 1.63
CA ILE A 422 10.21 4.16 2.25
C ILE A 422 9.51 3.12 1.35
N PHE A 423 9.99 2.94 0.12
CA PHE A 423 9.46 1.94 -0.80
C PHE A 423 9.69 0.52 -0.25
N PRO A 424 8.63 -0.28 -0.02
CA PRO A 424 8.74 -1.59 0.61
C PRO A 424 9.17 -2.67 -0.40
N SER A 425 10.34 -2.50 -1.02
CA SER A 425 10.85 -3.39 -2.08
C SER A 425 11.28 -4.76 -1.57
N GLN A 426 11.53 -4.90 -0.27
CA GLN A 426 12.12 -6.11 0.30
C GLN A 426 11.14 -6.79 1.27
N ILE A 427 10.80 -8.05 0.94
CA ILE A 427 9.94 -8.92 1.75
C ILE A 427 10.57 -10.32 1.76
N ASP A 428 9.80 -11.38 1.98
CA ASP A 428 10.27 -12.75 1.90
C ASP A 428 10.27 -13.28 0.46
N PHE A 429 11.10 -14.29 0.23
CA PHE A 429 11.11 -15.03 -1.02
C PHE A 429 9.77 -15.70 -1.29
N LYS A 430 9.25 -15.56 -2.50
CA LYS A 430 7.98 -16.16 -2.93
C LYS A 430 8.13 -17.49 -3.64
N GLY A 431 9.32 -17.73 -4.21
CA GLY A 431 9.59 -18.91 -4.99
C GLY A 431 9.25 -18.80 -6.46
N ASN A 432 8.86 -19.92 -7.05
CA ASN A 432 8.59 -20.09 -8.47
C ASN A 432 7.07 -20.07 -8.75
N GLU A 433 6.69 -19.83 -9.99
CA GLU A 433 5.27 -19.86 -10.40
C GLU A 433 4.69 -21.28 -10.46
N SER A 434 5.53 -22.29 -10.58
CA SER A 434 5.14 -23.70 -10.72
C SER A 434 5.56 -24.52 -9.49
N PRO A 435 4.73 -24.61 -8.46
CA PRO A 435 5.12 -25.21 -7.20
C PRO A 435 5.18 -26.75 -7.25
N CYS A 436 6.33 -27.33 -7.04
CA CYS A 436 6.49 -28.74 -6.66
C CYS A 436 6.34 -28.93 -5.14
N MET A 437 6.83 -27.97 -4.37
CA MET A 437 6.82 -27.97 -2.91
C MET A 437 6.35 -26.60 -2.40
N LEU A 438 5.55 -26.62 -1.34
CA LEU A 438 5.09 -25.42 -0.65
C LEU A 438 5.73 -25.35 0.75
N LEU A 439 6.30 -24.20 1.08
CA LEU A 439 6.87 -23.90 2.39
C LEU A 439 6.25 -22.61 2.93
N VAL A 440 6.39 -22.36 4.23
CA VAL A 440 5.95 -21.13 4.87
C VAL A 440 7.15 -20.41 5.46
N GLY A 441 7.35 -19.18 5.03
CA GLY A 441 8.38 -18.30 5.59
C GLY A 441 7.99 -17.74 6.97
N ARG A 442 8.96 -17.18 7.69
CA ARG A 442 8.76 -16.67 9.06
C ARG A 442 7.74 -15.53 9.17
N LYS A 443 7.54 -14.77 8.11
CA LYS A 443 6.51 -13.71 8.03
C LYS A 443 5.14 -14.24 7.60
N GLY A 444 4.99 -15.56 7.45
CA GLY A 444 3.79 -16.19 6.92
C GLY A 444 3.72 -16.25 5.38
N GLN A 445 4.73 -15.74 4.66
CA GLN A 445 4.75 -15.83 3.19
C GLN A 445 4.71 -17.28 2.73
N LEU A 446 3.71 -17.63 1.93
CA LEU A 446 3.69 -18.91 1.25
C LEU A 446 4.74 -18.95 0.14
N VAL A 447 5.66 -19.90 0.23
CA VAL A 447 6.80 -20.04 -0.67
C VAL A 447 6.58 -21.27 -1.56
N SER A 448 6.65 -21.04 -2.86
CA SER A 448 6.46 -22.03 -3.89
C SER A 448 7.81 -22.40 -4.52
N ILE A 449 8.25 -23.63 -4.38
CA ILE A 449 9.54 -24.07 -4.89
C ILE A 449 9.37 -25.16 -5.94
N ASP A 450 10.03 -24.95 -7.09
CA ASP A 450 10.29 -25.99 -8.08
C ASP A 450 11.81 -26.05 -8.33
N GLN A 451 12.41 -27.17 -7.98
CA GLN A 451 13.84 -27.41 -8.18
C GLN A 451 14.19 -27.84 -9.60
N PHE A 452 13.20 -28.22 -10.39
CA PHE A 452 13.37 -28.82 -11.70
C PHE A 452 12.95 -27.90 -12.85
N THR A 453 12.95 -26.59 -12.61
CA THR A 453 12.61 -25.62 -13.67
C THR A 453 13.67 -25.63 -14.76
N LYS A 454 13.26 -25.34 -16.00
CA LYS A 454 14.17 -25.18 -17.15
C LYS A 454 15.23 -24.08 -16.98
N TYR A 455 15.08 -23.23 -15.95
CA TYR A 455 16.02 -22.15 -15.62
C TYR A 455 17.02 -22.55 -14.53
N THR A 456 16.92 -23.76 -13.98
CA THR A 456 17.80 -24.25 -12.93
C THR A 456 18.99 -24.99 -13.57
N ASN A 457 20.19 -24.43 -13.46
CA ASN A 457 21.41 -25.04 -14.01
C ASN A 457 21.94 -26.20 -13.16
N ASN A 458 21.53 -26.30 -11.91
CA ASN A 458 21.94 -27.33 -10.97
C ASN A 458 20.75 -27.80 -10.13
N MET A 459 20.48 -29.11 -10.17
CA MET A 459 19.34 -29.71 -9.45
C MET A 459 19.74 -30.23 -8.05
N ASN A 460 20.96 -29.98 -7.60
CA ASN A 460 21.42 -30.36 -6.26
C ASN A 460 21.03 -29.25 -5.26
N GLY A 461 20.55 -29.66 -4.09
CA GLY A 461 20.16 -28.76 -3.00
C GLY A 461 20.88 -29.15 -1.70
N PHE A 462 21.20 -28.15 -0.88
CA PHE A 462 21.67 -28.31 0.49
C PHE A 462 20.68 -27.79 1.49
N VAL A 463 20.32 -28.60 2.48
CA VAL A 463 19.54 -28.18 3.64
C VAL A 463 20.46 -28.13 4.86
N ILE A 464 20.72 -26.91 5.34
CA ILE A 464 21.57 -26.70 6.50
C ILE A 464 20.68 -26.23 7.65
N ALA A 465 20.75 -26.93 8.77
CA ALA A 465 20.04 -26.57 9.98
C ALA A 465 20.80 -27.04 11.20
N THR A 466 20.60 -26.33 12.33
CA THR A 466 21.12 -26.77 13.63
C THR A 466 20.49 -28.09 14.06
N SER A 467 21.11 -28.79 14.99
CA SER A 467 20.56 -30.01 15.58
C SER A 467 19.21 -29.69 16.25
N GLY A 468 18.20 -30.54 16.04
CA GLY A 468 16.85 -30.33 16.59
C GLY A 468 15.96 -29.36 15.82
N ALA A 469 16.41 -28.79 14.69
CA ALA A 469 15.63 -27.85 13.87
C ALA A 469 14.59 -28.51 12.94
N GLY A 470 14.32 -29.80 13.09
CA GLY A 470 13.29 -30.51 12.32
C GLY A 470 13.64 -30.76 10.85
N LYS A 471 14.94 -30.93 10.52
CA LYS A 471 15.39 -31.17 9.14
C LYS A 471 15.19 -32.62 8.66
N SER A 472 14.81 -33.51 9.54
CA SER A 472 14.52 -34.93 9.28
C SER A 472 13.07 -35.27 9.54
#